data_9bf009858e9ab8f5225cc55872066f99
#
_entry.id   9bf009858e9ab8f5225cc55872066f99
#
_cell.length_a   1.000
_cell.length_b   1.000
_cell.length_c   1.000
_cell.angle_alpha   90.00
_cell.angle_beta   90.00
_cell.angle_gamma   90.00
#
_symmetry.space_group_name_H-M   'P 1'
#
loop_
_entity.id
_entity.type
_entity.pdbx_description
1 polymer ?
#
loop_
_entity_poly.entity_id
_entity_poly.type
_entity_poly.pdbx_seq_one_letter_code
_entity_poly.pdbx_strand_id
1 'polypeptide(L)'
;MLPIAKTKEWHDARRAGIGGSDANVIMSGDAERIHDLWLVKTGQKEPEDLSDKFQVMLGNATEDFNLAWFEKKTGLKLMRNVSVESSGFLRANLDGLCETHIVEAKHTNARTNMQEVLARYQPQLHHNMMCAGKTRAYLSVILGNE
;
A
#
# COMPACT_ATOMS: atom_id res chain seq x y z
N MET A 1 9.58 18.91 -0.02
CA MET A 1 8.14 19.22 -0.18
C MET A 1 7.38 18.22 0.68
N LEU A 2 6.54 18.68 1.58
CA LEU A 2 5.66 17.78 2.34
C LEU A 2 4.64 17.16 1.37
N PRO A 3 4.29 15.88 1.51
CA PRO A 3 3.31 15.26 0.63
C PRO A 3 1.97 16.00 0.69
N ILE A 4 1.38 16.24 -0.46
CA ILE A 4 0.08 16.89 -0.60
C ILE A 4 -0.96 15.98 0.07
N ALA A 5 -1.81 16.55 0.92
CA ALA A 5 -2.93 15.84 1.51
C ALA A 5 -3.77 15.19 0.38
N LYS A 6 -4.12 13.92 0.55
CA LYS A 6 -4.92 13.19 -0.43
C LYS A 6 -6.28 13.84 -0.57
N THR A 7 -6.75 14.02 -1.81
CA THR A 7 -7.98 14.77 -2.09
C THR A 7 -9.24 14.02 -1.65
N LYS A 8 -10.36 14.75 -1.56
CA LYS A 8 -11.67 14.15 -1.28
C LYS A 8 -12.02 13.06 -2.31
N GLU A 9 -11.74 13.31 -3.59
CA GLU A 9 -11.96 12.36 -4.69
C GLU A 9 -11.16 11.07 -4.49
N TRP A 10 -9.93 11.18 -3.97
CA TRP A 10 -9.12 10.01 -3.63
C TRP A 10 -9.75 9.18 -2.51
N HIS A 11 -10.27 9.83 -1.46
CA HIS A 11 -10.96 9.15 -0.37
C HIS A 11 -12.26 8.50 -0.82
N ASP A 12 -13.04 9.19 -1.65
CA ASP A 12 -14.29 8.67 -2.21
C ASP A 12 -14.03 7.46 -3.12
N ALA A 13 -13.00 7.52 -3.95
CA ALA A 13 -12.58 6.39 -4.77
C ALA A 13 -12.15 5.19 -3.93
N ARG A 14 -11.42 5.40 -2.83
CA ARG A 14 -11.06 4.31 -1.90
C ARG A 14 -12.26 3.69 -1.19
N ARG A 15 -13.27 4.50 -0.87
CA ARG A 15 -14.51 4.01 -0.25
C ARG A 15 -15.30 3.11 -1.17
N ALA A 16 -15.26 3.35 -2.48
CA ALA A 16 -16.03 2.62 -3.48
C ALA A 16 -15.53 1.19 -3.74
N GLY A 17 -14.42 0.76 -3.15
CA GLY A 17 -13.88 -0.59 -3.38
C GLY A 17 -12.92 -1.06 -2.29
N ILE A 18 -12.47 -2.30 -2.43
CA ILE A 18 -11.47 -2.92 -1.56
C ILE A 18 -10.09 -2.73 -2.18
N GLY A 19 -9.21 -2.10 -1.42
CA GLY A 19 -7.81 -1.86 -1.80
C GLY A 19 -6.83 -2.83 -1.15
N GLY A 20 -5.56 -2.73 -1.53
CA GLY A 20 -4.52 -3.62 -1.01
C GLY A 20 -4.33 -3.52 0.52
N SER A 21 -4.35 -2.32 1.08
CA SER A 21 -4.27 -2.14 2.54
C SER A 21 -5.47 -2.70 3.28
N ASP A 22 -6.65 -2.69 2.65
CA ASP A 22 -7.85 -3.30 3.22
C ASP A 22 -7.71 -4.83 3.29
N ALA A 23 -7.05 -5.44 2.31
CA ALA A 23 -6.76 -6.87 2.31
C ALA A 23 -5.94 -7.29 3.54
N ASN A 24 -4.97 -6.47 3.97
CA ASN A 24 -4.22 -6.74 5.20
C ASN A 24 -5.12 -6.77 6.43
N VAL A 25 -6.10 -5.87 6.52
CA VAL A 25 -7.08 -5.83 7.62
C VAL A 25 -8.00 -7.05 7.58
N ILE A 26 -8.56 -7.36 6.43
CA ILE A 26 -9.50 -8.48 6.25
C ILE A 26 -8.82 -9.81 6.59
N MET A 27 -7.60 -10.01 6.11
CA MET A 27 -6.85 -11.25 6.33
C MET A 27 -6.20 -11.35 7.71
N SER A 28 -6.21 -10.28 8.51
CA SER A 28 -5.71 -10.31 9.89
C SER A 28 -6.55 -11.19 10.83
N GLY A 29 -7.83 -11.40 10.50
CA GLY A 29 -8.78 -12.10 11.36
C GLY A 29 -9.22 -11.30 12.60
N ASP A 30 -8.78 -10.05 12.73
CA ASP A 30 -9.16 -9.15 13.82
C ASP A 30 -10.56 -8.60 13.58
N ALA A 31 -11.54 -9.14 14.29
CA ALA A 31 -12.96 -8.84 14.11
C ALA A 31 -13.27 -7.34 14.33
N GLU A 32 -12.61 -6.70 15.28
CA GLU A 32 -12.82 -5.28 15.58
C GLU A 32 -12.31 -4.40 14.42
N ARG A 33 -11.12 -4.66 13.93
CA ARG A 33 -10.55 -3.95 12.79
C ARG A 33 -11.36 -4.17 11.51
N ILE A 34 -11.82 -5.40 11.27
CA ILE A 34 -12.65 -5.74 10.11
C ILE A 34 -13.99 -4.99 10.19
N HIS A 35 -14.63 -4.97 11.37
CA HIS A 35 -15.87 -4.23 11.58
C HIS A 35 -15.68 -2.71 11.36
N ASP A 36 -14.58 -2.15 11.87
CA ASP A 36 -14.25 -0.75 11.67
C ASP A 36 -14.05 -0.41 10.19
N LEU A 37 -13.33 -1.26 9.47
CA LEU A 37 -13.18 -1.13 8.02
C LEU A 37 -14.55 -1.16 7.30
N TRP A 38 -15.44 -2.06 7.69
CA TRP A 38 -16.79 -2.15 7.13
C TRP A 38 -17.58 -0.86 7.35
N LEU A 39 -17.55 -0.31 8.56
CA LEU A 39 -18.20 0.97 8.87
C LEU A 39 -17.69 2.10 7.97
N VAL A 40 -16.38 2.17 7.75
CA VAL A 40 -15.77 3.16 6.85
C VAL A 40 -16.21 2.94 5.40
N LYS A 41 -16.16 1.71 4.91
CA LYS A 41 -16.51 1.38 3.52
C LYS A 41 -18.00 1.60 3.21
N THR A 42 -18.86 1.41 4.19
CA THR A 42 -20.31 1.65 4.04
C THR A 42 -20.74 3.09 4.33
N GLY A 43 -19.79 3.97 4.64
CA GLY A 43 -20.05 5.38 4.92
C GLY A 43 -20.68 5.67 6.29
N GLN A 44 -20.66 4.70 7.20
CA GLN A 44 -21.19 4.83 8.55
C GLN A 44 -20.18 5.46 9.52
N LYS A 45 -18.90 5.48 9.14
CA LYS A 45 -17.82 6.09 9.87
C LYS A 45 -16.86 6.78 8.91
N GLU A 46 -16.37 7.96 9.29
CA GLU A 46 -15.28 8.60 8.56
C GLU A 46 -13.95 7.88 8.84
N PRO A 47 -13.06 7.75 7.84
CA PRO A 47 -11.73 7.20 8.05
C PRO A 47 -10.94 8.08 9.02
N GLU A 48 -10.13 7.45 9.87
CA GLU A 48 -9.19 8.17 10.72
C GLU A 48 -8.18 8.94 9.85
N ASP A 49 -8.00 10.22 10.14
CA ASP A 49 -6.95 11.02 9.52
C ASP A 49 -5.60 10.70 10.18
N LEU A 50 -4.73 10.05 9.44
CA LEU A 50 -3.39 9.66 9.88
C LEU A 50 -2.30 10.57 9.28
N SER A 51 -2.66 11.63 8.57
CA SER A 51 -1.72 12.46 7.80
C SER A 51 -0.66 13.12 8.66
N ASP A 52 -0.98 13.43 9.92
CA ASP A 52 -0.06 14.06 10.88
C ASP A 52 0.78 13.05 11.69
N LYS A 53 0.59 11.76 11.50
CA LYS A 53 1.42 10.75 12.17
C LYS A 53 2.80 10.70 11.53
N PHE A 54 3.85 10.86 12.35
CA PHE A 54 5.25 10.89 11.89
C PHE A 54 5.60 9.69 11.00
N GLN A 55 5.19 8.48 11.38
CA GLN A 55 5.49 7.27 10.62
C GLN A 55 4.84 7.29 9.23
N VAL A 56 3.63 7.85 9.11
CA VAL A 56 2.92 8.00 7.83
C VAL A 56 3.60 9.06 6.98
N MET A 57 3.95 10.20 7.56
CA MET A 57 4.69 11.25 6.87
C MET A 57 6.05 10.76 6.37
N LEU A 58 6.78 10.04 7.21
CA LEU A 58 8.08 9.45 6.85
C LEU A 58 7.94 8.44 5.72
N GLY A 59 6.96 7.53 5.81
CA GLY A 59 6.67 6.57 4.76
C GLY A 59 6.39 7.24 3.41
N ASN A 60 5.52 8.23 3.41
CA ASN A 60 5.18 9.00 2.20
C ASN A 60 6.40 9.76 1.63
N ALA A 61 7.21 10.38 2.51
CA ALA A 61 8.38 11.14 2.10
C ALA A 61 9.50 10.26 1.51
N THR A 62 9.60 9.01 1.95
CA THR A 62 10.66 8.08 1.54
C THR A 62 10.24 7.12 0.42
N GLU A 63 8.97 7.09 0.04
CA GLU A 63 8.44 6.18 -0.98
C GLU A 63 9.18 6.33 -2.32
N ASP A 64 9.26 7.55 -2.85
CA ASP A 64 9.94 7.81 -4.12
C ASP A 64 11.43 7.50 -4.06
N PHE A 65 12.08 7.79 -2.94
CA PHE A 65 13.48 7.41 -2.72
C PHE A 65 13.66 5.89 -2.71
N ASN A 66 12.79 5.17 -2.01
CA ASN A 66 12.82 3.71 -1.93
C ASN A 66 12.69 3.10 -3.34
N LEU A 67 11.71 3.55 -4.12
CA LEU A 67 11.50 3.08 -5.48
C LEU A 67 12.67 3.44 -6.42
N ALA A 68 13.24 4.64 -6.30
CA ALA A 68 14.42 5.02 -7.06
C ALA A 68 15.65 4.16 -6.71
N TRP A 69 15.82 3.84 -5.43
CA TRP A 69 16.86 2.93 -4.98
C TRP A 69 16.66 1.51 -5.52
N PHE A 70 15.42 1.02 -5.48
CA PHE A 70 15.05 -0.27 -6.06
C PHE A 70 15.38 -0.35 -7.56
N GLU A 71 15.01 0.68 -8.34
CA GLU A 71 15.34 0.77 -9.79
C GLU A 71 16.85 0.74 -10.01
N LYS A 72 17.60 1.50 -9.20
CA LYS A 72 19.06 1.54 -9.27
C LYS A 72 19.71 0.19 -9.00
N LYS A 73 19.17 -0.56 -8.05
CA LYS A 73 19.72 -1.88 -7.66
C LYS A 73 19.34 -3.01 -8.61
N THR A 74 18.14 -2.95 -9.17
CA THR A 74 17.60 -4.04 -10.01
C THR A 74 17.74 -3.79 -11.51
N GLY A 75 17.92 -2.55 -11.93
CA GLY A 75 17.85 -2.14 -13.34
C GLY A 75 16.44 -2.10 -13.91
N LEU A 76 15.41 -2.45 -13.15
CA LEU A 76 14.02 -2.35 -13.56
C LEU A 76 13.59 -0.89 -13.61
N LYS A 77 12.71 -0.56 -14.57
CA LYS A 77 12.06 0.75 -14.66
C LYS A 77 10.61 0.62 -14.23
N LEU A 78 10.17 1.52 -13.36
CA LEU A 78 8.85 1.48 -12.76
C LEU A 78 7.99 2.64 -13.23
N MET A 79 6.76 2.35 -13.61
CA MET A 79 5.69 3.34 -13.58
C MET A 79 5.28 3.54 -12.13
N ARG A 80 5.10 4.80 -11.72
CA ARG A 80 4.80 5.20 -10.33
C ARG A 80 3.33 5.51 -10.15
N ASN A 81 2.80 5.25 -8.95
CA ASN A 81 1.45 5.64 -8.56
C ASN A 81 0.37 5.20 -9.56
N VAL A 82 0.39 3.92 -9.94
CA VAL A 82 -0.53 3.36 -10.93
C VAL A 82 -1.79 2.87 -10.24
N SER A 83 -2.93 3.46 -10.59
CA SER A 83 -4.24 2.96 -10.14
C SER A 83 -4.77 1.93 -11.11
N VAL A 84 -5.18 0.78 -10.59
CA VAL A 84 -5.80 -0.30 -11.35
C VAL A 84 -7.11 -0.73 -10.71
N GLU A 85 -8.07 -1.07 -11.53
CA GLU A 85 -9.34 -1.64 -11.12
C GLU A 85 -9.48 -3.03 -11.73
N SER A 86 -9.89 -3.99 -10.92
CA SER A 86 -10.22 -5.34 -11.35
C SER A 86 -11.73 -5.53 -11.31
N SER A 87 -12.21 -6.72 -11.62
CA SER A 87 -13.64 -7.03 -11.67
C SER A 87 -14.39 -6.59 -10.42
N GLY A 88 -15.49 -5.87 -10.60
CA GLY A 88 -16.39 -5.45 -9.54
C GLY A 88 -15.83 -4.32 -8.68
N PHE A 89 -15.53 -4.61 -7.41
CA PHE A 89 -15.17 -3.62 -6.40
C PHE A 89 -13.68 -3.72 -5.96
N LEU A 90 -12.87 -4.52 -6.65
CA LEU A 90 -11.44 -4.67 -6.32
C LEU A 90 -10.63 -3.61 -7.05
N ARG A 91 -9.77 -2.94 -6.32
CA ARG A 91 -8.87 -1.91 -6.85
C ARG A 91 -7.53 -1.89 -6.13
N ALA A 92 -6.52 -1.38 -6.78
CA ALA A 92 -5.21 -1.19 -6.17
C ALA A 92 -4.58 0.12 -6.62
N ASN A 93 -3.85 0.75 -5.72
CA ASN A 93 -2.88 1.80 -6.04
C ASN A 93 -1.50 1.18 -5.86
N LEU A 94 -0.78 1.06 -6.96
CA LEU A 94 0.53 0.43 -6.99
C LEU A 94 1.59 1.52 -6.85
N ASP A 95 2.52 1.36 -5.91
CA ASP A 95 3.65 2.27 -5.75
C ASP A 95 4.55 2.20 -6.98
N GLY A 96 4.84 0.99 -7.44
CA GLY A 96 5.59 0.74 -8.67
C GLY A 96 5.02 -0.41 -9.50
N LEU A 97 5.05 -0.24 -10.82
CA LEU A 97 4.62 -1.26 -11.78
C LEU A 97 5.64 -1.33 -12.93
N CYS A 98 6.08 -2.53 -13.26
CA CYS A 98 6.80 -2.80 -14.50
C CYS A 98 6.09 -3.89 -15.31
N GLU A 99 6.68 -4.27 -16.45
CA GLU A 99 6.07 -5.25 -17.36
C GLU A 99 5.72 -6.57 -16.65
N THR A 100 6.57 -7.04 -15.75
CA THR A 100 6.47 -8.38 -15.13
C THR A 100 6.07 -8.38 -13.66
N HIS A 101 6.24 -7.27 -12.96
CA HIS A 101 6.12 -7.22 -11.50
C HIS A 101 5.36 -5.99 -11.02
N ILE A 102 4.82 -6.11 -9.82
CA ILE A 102 4.49 -4.94 -8.99
C ILE A 102 5.58 -4.75 -7.93
N VAL A 103 5.73 -3.53 -7.46
CA VAL A 103 6.64 -3.18 -6.36
C VAL A 103 5.86 -2.38 -5.34
N GLU A 104 5.92 -2.82 -4.10
CA GLU A 104 5.35 -2.13 -2.93
C GLU A 104 6.50 -1.60 -2.10
N ALA A 105 6.49 -0.32 -1.76
CA ALA A 105 7.51 0.35 -0.96
C ALA A 105 7.04 0.51 0.47
N LYS A 106 7.88 0.15 1.42
CA LYS A 106 7.59 0.32 2.85
C LYS A 106 8.79 0.91 3.59
N HIS A 107 8.51 1.72 4.60
CA HIS A 107 9.48 2.16 5.58
C HIS A 107 9.02 1.71 6.96
N THR A 108 9.86 1.02 7.69
CA THR A 108 9.51 0.47 9.00
C THR A 108 10.67 0.63 9.99
N ASN A 109 10.43 0.27 11.23
CA ASN A 109 11.40 0.38 12.31
C ASN A 109 12.61 -0.54 12.06
N ALA A 110 13.81 -0.07 12.35
CA ALA A 110 15.07 -0.81 12.21
C ALA A 110 15.11 -2.16 12.96
N ARG A 111 14.29 -2.30 14.00
CA ARG A 111 14.21 -3.54 14.80
C ARG A 111 13.19 -4.53 14.29
N THR A 112 12.45 -4.19 13.23
CA THR A 112 11.41 -5.07 12.68
C THR A 112 12.07 -6.21 11.90
N ASN A 113 11.61 -7.45 12.14
CA ASN A 113 12.05 -8.62 11.41
C ASN A 113 11.43 -8.63 10.01
N MET A 114 12.23 -8.92 8.97
CA MET A 114 11.76 -8.95 7.59
C MET A 114 10.68 -10.01 7.32
N GLN A 115 10.71 -11.15 8.03
CA GLN A 115 9.67 -12.16 7.92
C GLN A 115 8.34 -11.65 8.45
N GLU A 116 8.35 -10.91 9.54
CA GLU A 116 7.15 -10.27 10.10
C GLU A 116 6.60 -9.18 9.16
N VAL A 117 7.49 -8.40 8.54
CA VAL A 117 7.10 -7.40 7.53
C VAL A 117 6.42 -8.08 6.35
N LEU A 118 7.05 -9.12 5.81
CA LEU A 118 6.48 -9.87 4.69
C LEU A 118 5.12 -10.48 5.05
N ALA A 119 5.01 -11.14 6.18
CA ALA A 119 3.75 -11.75 6.64
C ALA A 119 2.63 -10.70 6.77
N ARG A 120 2.95 -9.51 7.28
CA ARG A 120 2.00 -8.40 7.44
C ARG A 120 1.47 -7.89 6.11
N TYR A 121 2.33 -7.75 5.10
CA TYR A 121 1.97 -7.16 3.81
C TYR A 121 1.65 -8.17 2.72
N GLN A 122 1.82 -9.46 2.97
CA GLN A 122 1.53 -10.52 2.00
C GLN A 122 0.11 -10.45 1.44
N PRO A 123 -0.96 -10.21 2.23
CA PRO A 123 -2.30 -10.07 1.67
C PRO A 123 -2.41 -8.90 0.69
N GLN A 124 -1.80 -7.75 0.99
CA GLN A 124 -1.75 -6.59 0.11
C GLN A 124 -1.03 -6.91 -1.20
N LEU A 125 0.11 -7.59 -1.14
CA LEU A 125 0.87 -7.97 -2.34
C LEU A 125 0.05 -8.90 -3.24
N HIS A 126 -0.60 -9.91 -2.68
CA HIS A 126 -1.47 -10.81 -3.44
C HIS A 126 -2.66 -10.09 -4.07
N HIS A 127 -3.31 -9.22 -3.31
CA HIS A 127 -4.41 -8.38 -3.80
C HIS A 127 -3.96 -7.50 -4.97
N ASN A 128 -2.83 -6.81 -4.81
CA ASN A 128 -2.30 -5.91 -5.82
C ASN A 128 -1.87 -6.67 -7.09
N MET A 129 -1.25 -7.85 -6.94
CA MET A 129 -0.92 -8.72 -8.08
C MET A 129 -2.18 -9.15 -8.84
N MET A 130 -3.21 -9.56 -8.13
CA MET A 130 -4.49 -9.97 -8.72
C MET A 130 -5.13 -8.80 -9.50
N CYS A 131 -5.19 -7.61 -8.92
CA CYS A 131 -5.74 -6.43 -9.60
C CYS A 131 -4.93 -6.04 -10.84
N ALA A 132 -3.62 -6.15 -10.79
CA ALA A 132 -2.71 -5.78 -11.87
C ALA A 132 -2.51 -6.89 -12.93
N GLY A 133 -3.07 -8.09 -12.73
CA GLY A 133 -2.83 -9.23 -13.59
C GLY A 133 -1.36 -9.68 -13.61
N LYS A 134 -0.66 -9.54 -12.47
CA LYS A 134 0.74 -9.93 -12.31
C LYS A 134 0.88 -11.14 -11.39
N THR A 135 1.94 -11.90 -11.59
CA THR A 135 2.24 -13.11 -10.81
C THR A 135 3.44 -12.95 -9.89
N ARG A 136 4.08 -11.79 -9.92
CA ARG A 136 5.26 -11.49 -9.10
C ARG A 136 5.14 -10.11 -8.47
N ALA A 137 5.64 -10.01 -7.25
CA ALA A 137 5.72 -8.78 -6.49
C ALA A 137 7.05 -8.68 -5.76
N TYR A 138 7.55 -7.46 -5.63
CA TYR A 138 8.62 -7.13 -4.71
C TYR A 138 8.09 -6.27 -3.58
N LEU A 139 8.53 -6.57 -2.38
CA LEU A 139 8.38 -5.70 -1.22
C LEU A 139 9.73 -5.02 -0.95
N SER A 140 9.83 -3.76 -1.29
CA SER A 140 11.04 -2.95 -1.06
C SER A 140 10.94 -2.23 0.27
N VAL A 141 11.82 -2.54 1.22
CA VAL A 141 11.69 -2.08 2.60
C VAL A 141 12.92 -1.29 3.03
N ILE A 142 12.68 -0.10 3.56
CA ILE A 142 13.67 0.64 4.35
C ILE A 142 13.47 0.27 5.81
N LEU A 143 14.51 -0.23 6.46
CA LEU A 143 14.54 -0.56 7.89
C LEU A 143 15.24 0.57 8.64
N GLY A 144 14.48 1.45 9.28
CA GLY A 144 15.04 2.60 9.98
C GLY A 144 15.77 3.54 9.02
N ASN A 145 17.07 3.46 8.99
CA ASN A 145 17.96 4.22 8.10
C ASN A 145 18.78 3.33 7.15
N GLU A 146 18.38 2.08 6.97
CA GLU A 146 19.08 1.08 6.17
C GLU A 146 18.21 0.58 4.99
#